data_6f0e40d3b3f93e611bb74552b8849c62
#
_entry.id   6f0e40d3b3f93e611bb74552b8849c62
#
_cell.length_a   1.000
_cell.length_b   1.000
_cell.length_c   1.000
_cell.angle_alpha   90.00
_cell.angle_beta   90.00
_cell.angle_gamma   90.00
#
_symmetry.space_group_name_H-M   'P 1'
#
loop_
_entity.id
_entity.type
_entity.pdbx_description
1 polymer ?
#
loop_
_entity_poly.entity_id
_entity_poly.type
_entity_poly.pdbx_seq_one_letter_code
_entity_poly.pdbx_strand_id
1 'polypeptide(L)'
;MKKFLITLLSLISISAHAQTTETTLSELQEAIERNDAARVAYLFREKRMDPNFYLPNGDTPLVYAIRTDAMKTVNLVMLRHRALNVKIPSLRGETPLMLAAIKGDVDLAQTLLFMGADVNVNFGWTALHYAAASGQKNMIELLLKNGAEVNAVTERQVTPLYMAARSVSRDSVDALLVAGADKTICNDQGISPADAARQRGSSAIADHLAIKACKMEKQEQTIIDLTEFIKSLEQGESANAQNPAP
;
A
#
# COMPACT_ATOMS: atom_id res chain seq x y z
N MET A 1 -21.49 50.67 -8.87
CA MET A 1 -22.35 49.64 -8.25
C MET A 1 -22.35 48.30 -9.00
N LYS A 2 -22.51 48.24 -10.32
CA LYS A 2 -22.52 46.95 -11.06
C LYS A 2 -21.21 46.13 -10.96
N LYS A 3 -20.03 46.73 -10.88
CA LYS A 3 -18.74 46.00 -10.78
C LYS A 3 -18.51 45.39 -9.39
N PHE A 4 -19.05 45.96 -8.34
CA PHE A 4 -18.96 45.45 -6.97
C PHE A 4 -19.88 44.22 -6.73
N LEU A 5 -21.00 44.15 -7.44
CA LEU A 5 -21.96 43.04 -7.35
C LEU A 5 -21.41 41.76 -8.03
N ILE A 6 -20.67 41.94 -9.14
CA ILE A 6 -20.07 40.79 -9.90
C ILE A 6 -18.95 40.15 -9.09
N THR A 7 -18.10 40.93 -8.41
CA THR A 7 -17.04 40.43 -7.53
C THR A 7 -17.59 39.72 -6.27
N LEU A 8 -18.69 40.23 -5.72
CA LEU A 8 -19.33 39.58 -4.56
C LEU A 8 -19.99 38.26 -4.93
N LEU A 9 -20.66 38.20 -6.08
CA LEU A 9 -21.26 36.95 -6.61
C LEU A 9 -20.22 35.91 -6.96
N SER A 10 -19.04 36.29 -7.50
CA SER A 10 -17.94 35.34 -7.79
C SER A 10 -17.30 34.78 -6.49
N LEU A 11 -17.15 35.61 -5.46
CA LEU A 11 -16.65 35.18 -4.15
C LEU A 11 -17.64 34.25 -3.42
N ILE A 12 -18.93 34.51 -3.53
CA ILE A 12 -20.00 33.66 -2.96
C ILE A 12 -20.05 32.31 -3.72
N SER A 13 -19.89 32.29 -5.04
CA SER A 13 -19.89 31.07 -5.83
C SER A 13 -18.67 30.20 -5.57
N ILE A 14 -17.49 30.80 -5.36
CA ILE A 14 -16.24 30.08 -5.00
C ILE A 14 -16.35 29.50 -3.58
N SER A 15 -16.88 30.26 -2.64
CA SER A 15 -17.11 29.80 -1.26
C SER A 15 -18.16 28.69 -1.19
N ALA A 16 -19.25 28.79 -1.95
CA ALA A 16 -20.29 27.77 -2.01
C ALA A 16 -19.79 26.48 -2.69
N HIS A 17 -18.93 26.59 -3.71
CA HIS A 17 -18.33 25.43 -4.38
C HIS A 17 -17.33 24.73 -3.47
N ALA A 18 -16.51 25.47 -2.73
CA ALA A 18 -15.58 24.92 -1.74
C ALA A 18 -16.31 24.21 -0.60
N GLN A 19 -17.39 24.79 -0.08
CA GLN A 19 -18.22 24.17 0.95
C GLN A 19 -18.94 22.90 0.48
N THR A 20 -19.43 22.86 -0.77
CA THR A 20 -20.07 21.65 -1.32
C THR A 20 -19.08 20.52 -1.55
N THR A 21 -17.85 20.81 -1.93
CA THR A 21 -16.79 19.80 -2.06
C THR A 21 -16.36 19.24 -0.71
N GLU A 22 -16.17 20.08 0.29
CA GLU A 22 -15.78 19.68 1.65
C GLU A 22 -16.86 18.82 2.33
N THR A 23 -18.13 19.20 2.20
CA THR A 23 -19.27 18.40 2.70
C THR A 23 -19.36 17.03 2.00
N THR A 24 -19.10 16.98 0.69
CA THR A 24 -19.13 15.71 -0.08
C THR A 24 -17.98 14.79 0.27
N LEU A 25 -16.80 15.33 0.58
CA LEU A 25 -15.64 14.56 1.04
C LEU A 25 -15.88 13.96 2.43
N SER A 26 -16.41 14.77 3.36
CA SER A 26 -16.80 14.31 4.70
C SER A 26 -17.86 13.20 4.62
N GLU A 27 -18.85 13.37 3.75
CA GLU A 27 -19.89 12.38 3.52
C GLU A 27 -19.34 11.05 2.97
N LEU A 28 -18.36 11.12 2.08
CA LEU A 28 -17.70 9.92 1.56
C LEU A 28 -16.90 9.20 2.65
N GLN A 29 -16.15 9.94 3.47
CA GLN A 29 -15.40 9.35 4.59
C GLN A 29 -16.35 8.64 5.56
N GLU A 30 -17.44 9.31 5.97
CA GLU A 30 -18.46 8.73 6.85
C GLU A 30 -19.11 7.48 6.25
N ALA A 31 -19.43 7.52 4.95
CA ALA A 31 -19.99 6.36 4.25
C ALA A 31 -19.02 5.18 4.20
N ILE A 32 -17.71 5.43 4.02
CA ILE A 32 -16.68 4.41 4.08
C ILE A 32 -16.56 3.83 5.50
N GLU A 33 -16.48 4.67 6.53
CA GLU A 33 -16.38 4.24 7.93
C GLU A 33 -17.56 3.39 8.37
N ARG A 34 -18.75 3.72 7.90
CA ARG A 34 -19.97 2.93 8.13
C ARG A 34 -20.10 1.70 7.25
N ASN A 35 -19.14 1.48 6.35
CA ASN A 35 -19.16 0.41 5.33
C ASN A 35 -20.46 0.43 4.50
N ASP A 36 -20.98 1.65 4.22
CA ASP A 36 -22.20 1.87 3.44
C ASP A 36 -21.87 1.90 1.93
N ALA A 37 -21.79 0.69 1.36
CA ALA A 37 -21.50 0.51 -0.06
C ALA A 37 -22.52 1.21 -0.98
N ALA A 38 -23.80 1.34 -0.58
CA ALA A 38 -24.81 2.00 -1.38
C ALA A 38 -24.57 3.50 -1.46
N ARG A 39 -24.20 4.12 -0.34
CA ARG A 39 -23.89 5.56 -0.29
C ARG A 39 -22.61 5.88 -1.06
N VAL A 40 -21.56 5.07 -0.89
CA VAL A 40 -20.31 5.23 -1.66
C VAL A 40 -20.55 5.08 -3.16
N ALA A 41 -21.34 4.07 -3.59
CA ALA A 41 -21.73 3.90 -4.99
C ALA A 41 -22.51 5.10 -5.55
N TYR A 42 -23.41 5.66 -4.74
CA TYR A 42 -24.14 6.88 -5.10
C TYR A 42 -23.20 8.06 -5.32
N LEU A 43 -22.25 8.29 -4.40
CA LEU A 43 -21.30 9.40 -4.49
C LEU A 43 -20.39 9.27 -5.73
N PHE A 44 -19.88 8.10 -6.02
CA PHE A 44 -19.05 7.91 -7.22
C PHE A 44 -19.83 8.05 -8.51
N ARG A 45 -21.06 7.51 -8.58
CA ARG A 45 -21.87 7.51 -9.81
C ARG A 45 -22.58 8.83 -10.06
N GLU A 46 -23.36 9.30 -9.07
CA GLU A 46 -24.23 10.47 -9.24
C GLU A 46 -23.46 11.79 -9.05
N LYS A 47 -22.49 11.82 -8.16
CA LYS A 47 -21.61 12.98 -7.95
C LYS A 47 -20.39 12.97 -8.88
N ARG A 48 -20.20 11.88 -9.66
CA ARG A 48 -19.08 11.70 -10.59
C ARG A 48 -17.72 11.93 -9.92
N MET A 49 -17.58 11.46 -8.68
CA MET A 49 -16.32 11.58 -7.97
C MET A 49 -15.28 10.64 -8.59
N ASP A 50 -14.08 11.14 -8.77
CA ASP A 50 -12.94 10.30 -9.14
C ASP A 50 -12.62 9.32 -7.99
N PRO A 51 -12.48 8.00 -8.20
CA PRO A 51 -12.11 7.08 -7.14
C PRO A 51 -10.63 7.18 -6.69
N ASN A 52 -9.82 7.96 -7.40
CA ASN A 52 -8.36 7.99 -7.26
C ASN A 52 -7.82 9.24 -6.53
N PHE A 53 -8.66 10.17 -6.12
CA PHE A 53 -8.20 11.37 -5.42
C PHE A 53 -7.72 11.08 -4.00
N TYR A 54 -7.00 12.04 -3.41
CA TYR A 54 -6.58 11.95 -2.01
C TYR A 54 -7.61 12.58 -1.08
N LEU A 55 -7.99 11.84 -0.04
CA LEU A 55 -8.75 12.34 1.10
C LEU A 55 -7.89 13.29 1.95
N PRO A 56 -8.50 14.14 2.80
CA PRO A 56 -7.74 15.07 3.67
C PRO A 56 -6.71 14.40 4.58
N ASN A 57 -6.90 13.12 4.92
CA ASN A 57 -5.96 12.31 5.70
C ASN A 57 -4.77 11.75 4.89
N GLY A 58 -4.71 12.01 3.58
CA GLY A 58 -3.66 11.54 2.67
C GLY A 58 -3.85 10.11 2.15
N ASP A 59 -4.95 9.46 2.43
CA ASP A 59 -5.31 8.16 1.85
C ASP A 59 -6.11 8.36 0.56
N THR A 60 -6.01 7.44 -0.40
CA THR A 60 -7.05 7.32 -1.44
C THR A 60 -8.30 6.67 -0.84
N PRO A 61 -9.49 6.84 -1.44
CA PRO A 61 -10.70 6.17 -0.96
C PRO A 61 -10.53 4.65 -0.78
N LEU A 62 -9.81 3.98 -1.69
CA LEU A 62 -9.52 2.55 -1.57
C LEU A 62 -8.61 2.23 -0.38
N VAL A 63 -7.49 2.96 -0.23
CA VAL A 63 -6.57 2.81 0.90
C VAL A 63 -7.30 3.04 2.22
N TYR A 64 -8.12 4.08 2.30
CA TYR A 64 -8.90 4.39 3.49
C TYR A 64 -9.91 3.29 3.83
N ALA A 65 -10.63 2.78 2.83
CA ALA A 65 -11.60 1.71 3.03
C ALA A 65 -10.94 0.40 3.51
N ILE A 66 -9.76 0.04 2.97
CA ILE A 66 -9.01 -1.13 3.44
C ILE A 66 -8.52 -0.90 4.87
N ARG A 67 -8.04 0.30 5.19
CA ARG A 67 -7.54 0.66 6.53
C ARG A 67 -8.64 0.57 7.59
N THR A 68 -9.84 1.08 7.29
CA THR A 68 -11.01 1.08 8.18
C THR A 68 -11.80 -0.22 8.18
N ASP A 69 -11.33 -1.22 7.44
CA ASP A 69 -11.97 -2.53 7.30
C ASP A 69 -13.36 -2.49 6.63
N ALA A 70 -13.59 -1.50 5.77
CA ALA A 70 -14.84 -1.33 5.03
C ALA A 70 -14.94 -2.31 3.84
N MET A 71 -14.76 -3.61 4.08
CA MET A 71 -14.57 -4.62 3.03
C MET A 71 -15.79 -4.79 2.13
N LYS A 72 -17.01 -4.56 2.62
CA LYS A 72 -18.21 -4.56 1.77
C LYS A 72 -18.13 -3.45 0.71
N THR A 73 -17.71 -2.25 1.11
CA THR A 73 -17.49 -1.12 0.21
C THR A 73 -16.37 -1.41 -0.78
N VAL A 74 -15.24 -1.96 -0.33
CA VAL A 74 -14.13 -2.38 -1.19
C VAL A 74 -14.63 -3.34 -2.27
N ASN A 75 -15.24 -4.45 -1.89
CA ASN A 75 -15.58 -5.55 -2.80
C ASN A 75 -16.76 -5.24 -3.73
N LEU A 76 -17.78 -4.50 -3.26
CA LEU A 76 -18.99 -4.25 -4.05
C LEU A 76 -18.92 -2.99 -4.91
N VAL A 77 -18.12 -2.02 -4.52
CA VAL A 77 -18.08 -0.71 -5.18
C VAL A 77 -16.70 -0.42 -5.75
N MET A 78 -15.68 -0.36 -4.90
CA MET A 78 -14.37 0.15 -5.31
C MET A 78 -13.70 -0.74 -6.34
N LEU A 79 -13.56 -2.04 -6.08
CA LEU A 79 -12.91 -2.99 -7.01
C LEU A 79 -13.69 -3.20 -8.32
N ARG A 80 -14.93 -2.72 -8.40
CA ARG A 80 -15.75 -2.77 -9.63
C ARG A 80 -15.77 -1.45 -10.41
N HIS A 81 -15.13 -0.42 -9.88
CA HIS A 81 -15.11 0.88 -10.55
C HIS A 81 -14.07 0.87 -11.68
N ARG A 82 -14.52 1.18 -12.92
CA ARG A 82 -13.67 1.05 -14.12
C ARG A 82 -12.44 1.96 -14.12
N ALA A 83 -12.54 3.14 -13.49
CA ALA A 83 -11.44 4.10 -13.39
C ALA A 83 -10.59 3.92 -12.14
N LEU A 84 -10.81 2.87 -11.32
CA LEU A 84 -10.02 2.65 -10.13
C LEU A 84 -8.59 2.26 -10.50
N ASN A 85 -7.62 2.97 -9.96
CA ASN A 85 -6.21 2.65 -10.06
C ASN A 85 -5.70 2.09 -8.72
N VAL A 86 -5.49 0.77 -8.66
CA VAL A 86 -5.04 0.06 -7.46
C VAL A 86 -3.54 0.28 -7.14
N LYS A 87 -2.82 1.01 -8.00
CA LYS A 87 -1.38 1.30 -7.82
C LYS A 87 -1.13 2.55 -7.00
N ILE A 88 -2.14 3.42 -6.83
CA ILE A 88 -1.98 4.70 -6.14
C ILE A 88 -1.79 4.47 -4.64
N PRO A 89 -0.64 4.83 -4.07
CA PRO A 89 -0.38 4.72 -2.63
C PRO A 89 -1.07 5.85 -1.86
N SER A 90 -1.10 5.73 -0.54
CA SER A 90 -1.34 6.89 0.34
C SER A 90 -0.17 7.89 0.27
N LEU A 91 -0.37 9.12 0.75
CA LEU A 91 0.73 10.08 0.90
C LEU A 91 1.80 9.64 1.92
N ARG A 92 1.58 8.52 2.62
CA ARG A 92 2.57 7.84 3.46
C ARG A 92 3.33 6.74 2.74
N GLY A 93 3.07 6.52 1.44
CA GLY A 93 3.70 5.48 0.64
C GLY A 93 3.11 4.09 0.82
N GLU A 94 1.95 3.94 1.47
CA GLU A 94 1.32 2.63 1.64
C GLU A 94 0.37 2.33 0.48
N THR A 95 0.67 1.27 -0.27
CA THR A 95 -0.21 0.80 -1.36
C THR A 95 -1.37 -0.05 -0.81
N PRO A 96 -2.48 -0.19 -1.57
CA PRO A 96 -3.54 -1.15 -1.23
C PRO A 96 -3.02 -2.56 -0.96
N LEU A 97 -2.04 -3.03 -1.75
CA LEU A 97 -1.43 -4.36 -1.58
C LEU A 97 -0.63 -4.48 -0.26
N MET A 98 0.09 -3.43 0.13
CA MET A 98 0.79 -3.40 1.42
C MET A 98 -0.19 -3.52 2.60
N LEU A 99 -1.33 -2.82 2.53
CA LEU A 99 -2.36 -2.93 3.57
C LEU A 99 -3.02 -4.31 3.62
N ALA A 100 -3.29 -4.92 2.47
CA ALA A 100 -3.76 -6.30 2.40
C ALA A 100 -2.74 -7.26 3.03
N ALA A 101 -1.43 -7.03 2.80
CA ALA A 101 -0.36 -7.82 3.37
C ALA A 101 -0.25 -7.68 4.89
N ILE A 102 -0.43 -6.46 5.45
CA ILE A 102 -0.49 -6.22 6.89
C ILE A 102 -1.64 -7.00 7.53
N LYS A 103 -2.82 -6.96 6.90
CA LYS A 103 -4.03 -7.62 7.39
C LYS A 103 -4.02 -9.14 7.20
N GLY A 104 -3.18 -9.67 6.30
CA GLY A 104 -3.19 -11.07 5.90
C GLY A 104 -4.38 -11.44 5.03
N ASP A 105 -5.04 -10.45 4.41
CA ASP A 105 -6.18 -10.67 3.52
C ASP A 105 -5.69 -11.15 2.14
N VAL A 106 -5.55 -12.47 2.02
CA VAL A 106 -5.02 -13.13 0.83
C VAL A 106 -5.94 -12.95 -0.37
N ASP A 107 -7.26 -12.97 -0.17
CA ASP A 107 -8.26 -12.82 -1.25
C ASP A 107 -8.22 -11.40 -1.84
N LEU A 108 -8.13 -10.39 -0.98
CA LEU A 108 -7.96 -9.01 -1.42
C LEU A 108 -6.62 -8.83 -2.15
N ALA A 109 -5.51 -9.35 -1.59
CA ALA A 109 -4.20 -9.26 -2.22
C ALA A 109 -4.18 -9.91 -3.60
N GLN A 110 -4.80 -11.10 -3.74
CA GLN A 110 -4.91 -11.78 -5.02
C GLN A 110 -5.71 -10.96 -6.05
N THR A 111 -6.81 -10.35 -5.61
CA THR A 111 -7.61 -9.47 -6.46
C THR A 111 -6.82 -8.23 -6.89
N LEU A 112 -6.11 -7.58 -5.97
CA LEU A 112 -5.28 -6.40 -6.29
C LEU A 112 -4.15 -6.75 -7.27
N LEU A 113 -3.49 -7.89 -7.10
CA LEU A 113 -2.46 -8.39 -8.03
C LEU A 113 -3.05 -8.68 -9.41
N PHE A 114 -4.23 -9.28 -9.48
CA PHE A 114 -4.94 -9.52 -10.74
C PHE A 114 -5.32 -8.20 -11.43
N MET A 115 -5.65 -7.14 -10.69
CA MET A 115 -5.90 -5.79 -11.19
C MET A 115 -4.62 -5.02 -11.54
N GLY A 116 -3.45 -5.63 -11.42
CA GLY A 116 -2.17 -5.07 -11.82
C GLY A 116 -1.43 -4.29 -10.74
N ALA A 117 -1.74 -4.51 -9.46
CA ALA A 117 -0.91 -3.98 -8.37
C ALA A 117 0.53 -4.49 -8.53
N ASP A 118 1.51 -3.59 -8.39
CA ASP A 118 2.92 -3.95 -8.44
C ASP A 118 3.35 -4.54 -7.09
N VAL A 119 3.87 -5.76 -7.12
CA VAL A 119 4.30 -6.52 -5.94
C VAL A 119 5.58 -5.98 -5.33
N ASN A 120 6.42 -5.30 -6.13
CA ASN A 120 7.75 -4.83 -5.74
C ASN A 120 7.85 -3.32 -5.47
N VAL A 121 6.72 -2.62 -5.43
CA VAL A 121 6.74 -1.21 -5.03
C VAL A 121 7.42 -1.07 -3.67
N ASN A 122 8.47 -0.23 -3.62
CA ASN A 122 9.30 -0.03 -2.44
C ASN A 122 9.43 1.48 -2.13
N PHE A 123 8.59 1.96 -1.22
CA PHE A 123 8.72 3.29 -0.60
C PHE A 123 9.40 3.20 0.78
N GLY A 124 10.44 2.36 0.87
CA GLY A 124 11.11 2.00 2.11
C GLY A 124 10.73 0.59 2.60
N TRP A 125 9.49 0.15 2.37
CA TRP A 125 9.00 -1.20 2.67
C TRP A 125 8.20 -1.75 1.50
N THR A 126 8.35 -3.05 1.21
CA THR A 126 7.50 -3.76 0.23
C THR A 126 6.35 -4.49 0.92
N ALA A 127 5.37 -4.96 0.15
CA ALA A 127 4.30 -5.82 0.68
C ALA A 127 4.85 -7.07 1.37
N LEU A 128 5.97 -7.63 0.89
CA LEU A 128 6.62 -8.80 1.47
C LEU A 128 7.23 -8.50 2.86
N HIS A 129 7.76 -7.29 3.08
CA HIS A 129 8.21 -6.87 4.42
C HIS A 129 7.06 -6.84 5.42
N TYR A 130 5.91 -6.29 5.02
CA TYR A 130 4.72 -6.21 5.87
C TYR A 130 4.13 -7.60 6.18
N ALA A 131 4.02 -8.48 5.18
CA ALA A 131 3.60 -9.86 5.37
C ALA A 131 4.51 -10.62 6.34
N ALA A 132 5.83 -10.45 6.19
CA ALA A 132 6.84 -11.06 7.06
C ALA A 132 6.78 -10.52 8.49
N ALA A 133 6.62 -9.19 8.66
CA ALA A 133 6.48 -8.54 9.97
C ALA A 133 5.23 -9.02 10.73
N SER A 134 4.16 -9.31 10.00
CA SER A 134 2.89 -9.80 10.55
C SER A 134 2.84 -11.33 10.69
N GLY A 135 3.88 -12.06 10.27
CA GLY A 135 3.94 -13.51 10.36
C GLY A 135 2.95 -14.25 9.43
N GLN A 136 2.56 -13.63 8.34
CA GLN A 136 1.49 -14.10 7.43
C GLN A 136 2.04 -15.03 6.35
N LYS A 137 2.27 -16.32 6.69
CA LYS A 137 2.85 -17.31 5.77
C LYS A 137 2.14 -17.37 4.42
N ASN A 138 0.80 -17.51 4.40
CA ASN A 138 0.04 -17.63 3.15
C ASN A 138 0.18 -16.39 2.26
N MET A 139 0.25 -15.21 2.87
CA MET A 139 0.51 -13.95 2.16
C MET A 139 1.93 -13.91 1.59
N ILE A 140 2.94 -14.35 2.35
CA ILE A 140 4.33 -14.47 1.88
C ILE A 140 4.38 -15.36 0.65
N GLU A 141 3.78 -16.55 0.71
CA GLU A 141 3.74 -17.50 -0.41
C GLU A 141 3.04 -16.91 -1.65
N LEU A 142 1.92 -16.21 -1.45
CA LEU A 142 1.21 -15.52 -2.54
C LEU A 142 2.10 -14.46 -3.20
N LEU A 143 2.73 -13.58 -2.41
CA LEU A 143 3.58 -12.51 -2.93
C LEU A 143 4.79 -13.07 -3.68
N LEU A 144 5.48 -14.07 -3.13
CA LEU A 144 6.61 -14.73 -3.77
C LEU A 144 6.21 -15.42 -5.08
N LYS A 145 5.06 -16.09 -5.12
CA LYS A 145 4.51 -16.67 -6.35
C LYS A 145 4.24 -15.63 -7.44
N ASN A 146 3.95 -14.40 -7.05
CA ASN A 146 3.73 -13.27 -7.97
C ASN A 146 5.00 -12.43 -8.23
N GLY A 147 6.18 -12.95 -7.90
CA GLY A 147 7.45 -12.33 -8.25
C GLY A 147 7.95 -11.30 -7.24
N ALA A 148 7.53 -11.37 -5.96
CA ALA A 148 8.11 -10.53 -4.93
C ALA A 148 9.60 -10.83 -4.75
N GLU A 149 10.42 -9.79 -4.66
CA GLU A 149 11.86 -9.88 -4.40
C GLU A 149 12.12 -10.36 -2.99
N VAL A 150 12.54 -11.64 -2.86
CA VAL A 150 12.71 -12.31 -1.55
C VAL A 150 13.73 -11.61 -0.65
N ASN A 151 14.76 -10.99 -1.23
CA ASN A 151 15.82 -10.26 -0.55
C ASN A 151 15.70 -8.73 -0.67
N ALA A 152 14.49 -8.21 -0.96
CA ALA A 152 14.25 -6.78 -0.94
C ALA A 152 14.76 -6.15 0.36
N VAL A 153 15.37 -4.96 0.28
CA VAL A 153 15.88 -4.27 1.48
C VAL A 153 15.25 -2.90 1.65
N THR A 154 15.10 -2.48 2.88
CA THR A 154 14.76 -1.11 3.24
C THR A 154 16.01 -0.20 3.20
N GLU A 155 15.84 1.12 3.38
CA GLU A 155 16.97 2.06 3.55
C GLU A 155 17.96 1.62 4.64
N ARG A 156 17.45 0.94 5.67
CA ARG A 156 18.25 0.39 6.78
C ARG A 156 18.74 -1.02 6.54
N GLN A 157 18.75 -1.50 5.30
CA GLN A 157 19.16 -2.86 4.89
C GLN A 157 18.37 -3.98 5.60
N VAL A 158 17.14 -3.70 6.03
CA VAL A 158 16.24 -4.70 6.63
C VAL A 158 15.60 -5.53 5.53
N THR A 159 15.69 -6.88 5.63
CA THR A 159 15.07 -7.82 4.69
C THR A 159 13.74 -8.36 5.22
N PRO A 160 12.87 -8.95 4.34
CA PRO A 160 11.69 -9.69 4.82
C PRO A 160 12.05 -10.81 5.79
N LEU A 161 13.17 -11.53 5.58
CA LEU A 161 13.63 -12.57 6.50
C LEU A 161 13.96 -12.02 7.89
N TYR A 162 14.61 -10.85 7.95
CA TYR A 162 14.84 -10.15 9.22
C TYR A 162 13.52 -9.85 9.95
N MET A 163 12.50 -9.39 9.21
CA MET A 163 11.19 -9.07 9.78
C MET A 163 10.46 -10.33 10.26
N ALA A 164 10.49 -11.44 9.50
CA ALA A 164 9.93 -12.72 9.90
C ALA A 164 10.61 -13.27 11.16
N ALA A 165 11.93 -13.17 11.25
CA ALA A 165 12.69 -13.56 12.44
C ALA A 165 12.31 -12.73 13.67
N ARG A 166 12.16 -11.42 13.48
CA ARG A 166 11.74 -10.50 14.54
C ARG A 166 10.29 -10.70 14.98
N SER A 167 9.40 -11.14 14.09
CA SER A 167 8.00 -11.47 14.44
C SER A 167 7.87 -12.83 15.14
N VAL A 168 8.97 -13.59 15.24
CA VAL A 168 9.02 -14.93 15.85
C VAL A 168 8.10 -15.92 15.14
N SER A 169 7.84 -15.72 13.84
CA SER A 169 7.04 -16.62 13.02
C SER A 169 7.92 -17.65 12.32
N ARG A 170 7.99 -18.87 12.85
CA ARG A 170 8.77 -19.97 12.25
C ARG A 170 8.30 -20.27 10.84
N ASP A 171 7.00 -20.37 10.61
CA ASP A 171 6.43 -20.67 9.30
C ASP A 171 6.79 -19.62 8.24
N SER A 172 6.81 -18.34 8.64
CA SER A 172 7.21 -17.25 7.75
C SER A 172 8.70 -17.29 7.42
N VAL A 173 9.55 -17.62 8.42
CA VAL A 173 10.99 -17.82 8.23
C VAL A 173 11.23 -18.96 7.24
N ASP A 174 10.59 -20.10 7.46
CA ASP A 174 10.77 -21.28 6.61
C ASP A 174 10.28 -21.03 5.17
N ALA A 175 9.15 -20.35 4.98
CA ALA A 175 8.64 -19.97 3.67
C ALA A 175 9.63 -19.08 2.89
N LEU A 176 10.22 -18.09 3.56
CA LEU A 176 11.21 -17.20 2.96
C LEU A 176 12.52 -17.94 2.63
N LEU A 177 13.00 -18.83 3.51
CA LEU A 177 14.20 -19.62 3.27
C LEU A 177 14.02 -20.58 2.09
N VAL A 178 12.84 -21.23 1.97
CA VAL A 178 12.51 -22.09 0.82
C VAL A 178 12.51 -21.30 -0.48
N ALA A 179 12.11 -20.02 -0.42
CA ALA A 179 12.15 -19.11 -1.58
C ALA A 179 13.55 -18.53 -1.88
N GLY A 180 14.58 -18.90 -1.12
CA GLY A 180 15.95 -18.45 -1.35
C GLY A 180 16.33 -17.17 -0.60
N ALA A 181 15.67 -16.85 0.51
CA ALA A 181 16.08 -15.73 1.34
C ALA A 181 17.51 -15.90 1.87
N ASP A 182 18.34 -14.88 1.68
CA ASP A 182 19.73 -14.87 2.14
C ASP A 182 19.79 -14.44 3.61
N LYS A 183 20.04 -15.41 4.50
CA LYS A 183 20.16 -15.18 5.94
C LYS A 183 21.42 -14.43 6.36
N THR A 184 22.37 -14.21 5.44
CA THR A 184 23.62 -13.50 5.72
C THR A 184 23.50 -11.98 5.53
N ILE A 185 22.41 -11.50 4.96
CA ILE A 185 22.15 -10.07 4.82
C ILE A 185 21.77 -9.51 6.20
N CYS A 186 22.65 -8.65 6.73
CA CYS A 186 22.43 -7.94 7.98
C CYS A 186 21.93 -6.52 7.72
N ASN A 187 21.28 -5.93 8.71
CA ASN A 187 20.87 -4.53 8.61
C ASN A 187 22.07 -3.56 8.68
N ASP A 188 21.81 -2.27 8.56
CA ASP A 188 22.80 -1.18 8.63
C ASP A 188 23.61 -1.11 9.94
N GLN A 189 23.14 -1.79 11.00
CA GLN A 189 23.80 -1.93 12.29
C GLN A 189 24.56 -3.24 12.43
N GLY A 190 24.66 -4.07 11.40
CA GLY A 190 25.30 -5.38 11.45
C GLY A 190 24.47 -6.44 12.19
N ILE A 191 23.18 -6.21 12.43
CA ILE A 191 22.30 -7.16 13.12
C ILE A 191 21.74 -8.14 12.08
N SER A 192 22.02 -9.42 12.27
CA SER A 192 21.52 -10.49 11.42
C SER A 192 20.05 -10.85 11.72
N PRO A 193 19.35 -11.56 10.82
CA PRO A 193 18.04 -12.15 11.13
C PRO A 193 18.07 -13.06 12.36
N ALA A 194 19.17 -13.81 12.58
CA ALA A 194 19.36 -14.64 13.78
C ALA A 194 19.42 -13.80 15.05
N ASP A 195 20.15 -12.67 15.03
CA ASP A 195 20.23 -11.76 16.17
C ASP A 195 18.89 -11.09 16.46
N ALA A 196 18.12 -10.74 15.41
CA ALA A 196 16.79 -10.19 15.56
C ALA A 196 15.84 -11.17 16.27
N ALA A 197 15.90 -12.48 15.94
CA ALA A 197 15.15 -13.53 16.63
C ALA A 197 15.59 -13.67 18.09
N ARG A 198 16.91 -13.63 18.34
CA ARG A 198 17.49 -13.73 19.72
C ARG A 198 17.05 -12.56 20.60
N GLN A 199 17.05 -11.33 20.05
CA GLN A 199 16.55 -10.13 20.75
C GLN A 199 15.07 -10.24 21.13
N ARG A 200 14.30 -11.04 20.39
CA ARG A 200 12.88 -11.32 20.67
C ARG A 200 12.66 -12.57 21.52
N GLY A 201 13.74 -13.18 22.02
CA GLY A 201 13.69 -14.33 22.92
C GLY A 201 13.50 -15.69 22.21
N SER A 202 13.61 -15.75 20.88
CA SER A 202 13.48 -17.02 20.14
C SER A 202 14.82 -17.63 19.79
N SER A 203 15.36 -18.46 20.71
CA SER A 203 16.60 -19.23 20.46
C SER A 203 16.43 -20.20 19.32
N ALA A 204 15.30 -20.89 19.20
CA ALA A 204 15.05 -21.89 18.16
C ALA A 204 15.09 -21.29 16.74
N ILE A 205 14.53 -20.10 16.52
CA ILE A 205 14.65 -19.40 15.23
C ILE A 205 16.07 -18.86 15.04
N ALA A 206 16.69 -18.32 16.09
CA ALA A 206 18.05 -17.81 16.02
C ALA A 206 19.06 -18.91 15.63
N ASP A 207 18.93 -20.10 16.21
CA ASP A 207 19.80 -21.24 15.89
C ASP A 207 19.59 -21.74 14.45
N HIS A 208 18.35 -21.75 14.00
CA HIS A 208 18.00 -22.11 12.62
C HIS A 208 18.56 -21.11 11.58
N LEU A 209 18.64 -19.85 11.95
CA LEU A 209 19.16 -18.76 11.10
C LEU A 209 20.66 -18.50 11.32
N ALA A 210 21.33 -19.24 12.20
CA ALA A 210 22.73 -18.99 12.56
C ALA A 210 23.64 -18.89 11.34
N ILE A 211 24.53 -17.90 11.34
CA ILE A 211 25.52 -17.61 10.30
C ILE A 211 26.89 -17.39 10.93
N LYS A 212 27.95 -17.54 10.12
CA LYS A 212 29.34 -17.30 10.56
C LYS A 212 29.70 -15.80 10.53
N ALA A 213 29.19 -15.07 9.55
CA ALA A 213 29.44 -13.64 9.36
C ALA A 213 28.35 -13.00 8.53
N CYS A 214 28.14 -11.69 8.72
CA CYS A 214 27.27 -10.86 7.90
C CYS A 214 27.89 -10.60 6.54
N LYS A 215 27.06 -10.57 5.50
CA LYS A 215 27.42 -9.98 4.21
C LYS A 215 27.36 -8.46 4.34
N MET A 216 28.53 -7.82 4.28
CA MET A 216 28.66 -6.36 4.54
C MET A 216 28.51 -5.50 3.28
N GLU A 217 28.30 -6.10 2.11
CA GLU A 217 28.01 -5.35 0.89
C GLU A 217 26.62 -4.72 0.99
N LYS A 218 26.56 -3.38 0.88
CA LYS A 218 25.28 -2.69 0.73
C LYS A 218 24.63 -3.16 -0.55
N GLN A 219 23.43 -3.72 -0.46
CA GLN A 219 22.64 -3.95 -1.65
C GLN A 219 22.14 -2.59 -2.15
N GLU A 220 22.52 -2.23 -3.37
CA GLU A 220 21.93 -1.09 -4.06
C GLU A 220 20.53 -1.51 -4.49
N GLN A 221 19.54 -1.11 -3.73
CA GLN A 221 18.15 -1.19 -4.15
C GLN A 221 17.65 0.20 -4.51
N THR A 222 17.02 0.31 -5.66
CA THR A 222 16.35 1.54 -6.06
C THR A 222 15.12 1.73 -5.19
N ILE A 223 15.22 2.61 -4.21
CA ILE A 223 14.05 3.10 -3.48
C ILE A 223 13.33 4.09 -4.38
N ILE A 224 12.08 3.84 -4.66
CA ILE A 224 11.28 4.68 -5.53
C ILE A 224 10.93 5.98 -4.77
N ASP A 225 11.23 7.13 -5.36
CA ASP A 225 10.73 8.39 -4.84
C ASP A 225 9.22 8.46 -5.03
N LEU A 226 8.51 8.59 -3.92
CA LEU A 226 7.05 8.60 -3.89
C LEU A 226 6.47 9.75 -4.73
N THR A 227 7.12 10.92 -4.71
CA THR A 227 6.66 12.09 -5.44
C THR A 227 6.79 11.90 -6.95
N GLU A 228 7.92 11.34 -7.40
CA GLU A 228 8.13 11.01 -8.81
C GLU A 228 7.19 9.90 -9.27
N PHE A 229 6.96 8.90 -8.43
CA PHE A 229 6.03 7.80 -8.72
C PHE A 229 4.60 8.31 -8.91
N ILE A 230 4.09 9.15 -8.00
CA ILE A 230 2.75 9.75 -8.13
C ILE A 230 2.65 10.57 -9.41
N LYS A 231 3.65 11.42 -9.73
CA LYS A 231 3.68 12.19 -10.98
C LYS A 231 3.66 11.29 -12.22
N SER A 232 4.35 10.16 -12.20
CA SER A 232 4.37 9.23 -13.33
C SER A 232 3.00 8.59 -13.58
N LEU A 233 2.25 8.31 -12.51
CA LEU A 233 0.88 7.79 -12.62
C LEU A 233 -0.06 8.84 -13.23
N GLU A 234 0.02 10.10 -12.79
CA GLU A 234 -0.78 11.20 -13.34
C GLU A 234 -0.49 11.45 -14.83
N GLN A 235 0.77 11.35 -15.25
CA GLN A 235 1.17 11.48 -16.65
C GLN A 235 0.71 10.31 -17.52
N GLY A 236 0.71 9.09 -17.00
CA GLY A 236 0.23 7.89 -17.68
C GLY A 236 -1.29 7.92 -17.91
N GLU A 237 -2.04 8.46 -16.96
CA GLU A 237 -3.49 8.64 -17.10
C GLU A 237 -3.83 9.72 -18.13
N SER A 238 -3.06 10.81 -18.22
CA SER A 238 -3.28 11.85 -19.23
C SER A 238 -2.98 11.36 -20.64
N ALA A 239 -2.02 10.46 -20.82
CA ALA A 239 -1.73 9.86 -22.13
C ALA A 239 -2.85 8.91 -22.61
N ASN A 240 -3.49 8.19 -21.67
CA ASN A 240 -4.59 7.27 -21.99
C ASN A 240 -5.93 7.99 -22.23
N ALA A 241 -6.12 9.18 -21.63
CA ALA A 241 -7.30 10.03 -21.86
C ALA A 241 -7.30 10.72 -23.24
N GLN A 242 -6.14 10.85 -23.87
CA GLN A 242 -5.98 11.47 -25.19
C GLN A 242 -6.11 10.50 -26.37
N ASN A 243 -6.26 9.19 -26.12
CA ASN A 243 -6.44 8.20 -27.17
C ASN A 243 -7.72 7.40 -26.95
N PRO A 244 -8.92 7.93 -27.31
CA PRO A 244 -10.13 7.13 -27.33
C PRO A 244 -9.95 6.06 -28.40
N ALA A 245 -10.03 4.81 -28.03
CA ALA A 245 -9.99 3.68 -28.95
C ALA A 245 -11.09 3.81 -30.01
N PRO A 246 -10.83 3.35 -31.25
CA PRO A 246 -11.73 3.48 -32.38
C PRO A 246 -13.04 2.72 -32.21
#